data_2f0e5282e5f3f37728f9b7445639911e
#
_entry.id   2f0e5282e5f3f37728f9b7445639911e
#
_cell.length_a   1.000
_cell.length_b   1.000
_cell.length_c   1.000
_cell.angle_alpha   90.00
_cell.angle_beta   90.00
_cell.angle_gamma   90.00
#
_symmetry.space_group_name_H-M   'P 1'
#
loop_
_entity.id
_entity.type
_entity.pdbx_description
1 polymer ?
#
loop_
_entity_poly.entity_id
_entity_poly.type
_entity_poly.pdbx_seq_one_letter_code
_entity_poly.pdbx_strand_id
1 'polypeptide(L)'
;MPGTSRMPISLRESLNSVKRARPVNTVQSLQFINLDLFRNVVFFFFVLRIIRRSFWKLKGRGLIGTIVELYTDARRILYGYFLRAPGIRTQVRKQINESLAKIQAKMIPADGSRYLTLPKEGWTDEALQKELETLANMDHTRWEDGFVSGAVYHGEDDLLKLQTEAYGKFTVANPIHPDVFPGVRKMEAEVVAMVLSMFHAPPTAAGVSTSGGTESILMACYSARQKAYAERGVTEPEMILPETAHTAFRKAGDYFKIKIHLVPCPAPTYQVDVRRVSRLINSNTILLVGSAPNFPHGIMDDISALSKLALKRRLPLHVDCCLGSFLVPFLERAGFETELFDFRLKGVTSISCDTHKYGFAPKGNSTVLYRTQELRTYQYFVSPDWSGGVYASPGIAGSRPGALIAGCWTSMMKVGETGYVDACVKIVGCAKKIAEHVAQSPALAAELDLIGRPLVSVVAFTARNLNIYDIADGMSSKGWHLNALQNPPAMHVAVTMPITKVWERLVADLEAVVEAEREKERARAVEGKGPKGKATGDTAALYGVAGSLPNKAVVVDLATGFIDLMYKA
;
A
#
# COMPACT_ATOMS: atom_id res chain seq x y z
N MET A 1 -18.08 -68.94 42.47
CA MET A 1 -18.71 -68.98 43.83
C MET A 1 -18.42 -67.69 44.52
N PRO A 2 -19.40 -67.08 45.25
CA PRO A 2 -19.45 -65.66 45.55
C PRO A 2 -18.92 -65.33 46.93
N GLY A 3 -18.36 -64.17 47.10
CA GLY A 3 -18.00 -63.57 48.40
C GLY A 3 -18.66 -62.22 48.54
N THR A 4 -19.79 -62.23 49.26
CA THR A 4 -20.52 -61.06 49.74
C THR A 4 -19.77 -60.42 50.90
N SER A 5 -19.31 -59.17 50.76
CA SER A 5 -18.87 -58.35 51.88
C SER A 5 -19.89 -57.22 52.12
N ARG A 6 -20.50 -57.29 53.32
CA ARG A 6 -21.46 -56.31 53.85
C ARG A 6 -20.79 -54.96 54.15
N MET A 7 -21.36 -53.88 53.66
CA MET A 7 -20.99 -52.52 54.09
C MET A 7 -21.35 -52.25 55.56
N PRO A 8 -20.52 -51.49 56.28
CA PRO A 8 -20.78 -51.13 57.66
C PRO A 8 -21.89 -50.06 57.84
N ILE A 9 -22.62 -50.15 58.89
CA ILE A 9 -23.84 -49.38 59.28
C ILE A 9 -23.57 -47.89 59.63
N SER A 10 -22.37 -47.38 59.43
CA SER A 10 -22.03 -46.00 59.85
C SER A 10 -22.34 -44.89 58.84
N LEU A 11 -22.84 -45.22 57.64
CA LEU A 11 -23.14 -44.26 56.59
C LEU A 11 -24.60 -43.76 56.53
N ARG A 12 -25.47 -44.30 57.42
CA ARG A 12 -26.91 -43.93 57.49
C ARG A 12 -27.21 -42.77 58.45
N GLU A 13 -26.34 -42.48 59.40
CA GLU A 13 -26.53 -41.36 60.34
C GLU A 13 -25.96 -40.03 59.83
N SER A 14 -25.01 -40.04 58.94
CA SER A 14 -24.43 -38.81 58.34
C SER A 14 -25.34 -38.13 57.30
N LEU A 15 -26.32 -38.82 56.74
CA LEU A 15 -27.25 -38.28 55.73
C LEU A 15 -28.48 -37.56 56.32
N ASN A 16 -28.74 -37.71 57.61
CA ASN A 16 -29.89 -37.04 58.30
C ASN A 16 -29.51 -35.70 58.96
N SER A 17 -28.24 -35.37 59.12
CA SER A 17 -27.78 -34.09 59.66
C SER A 17 -27.67 -32.95 58.59
N VAL A 18 -27.73 -33.28 57.33
CA VAL A 18 -27.61 -32.30 56.23
C VAL A 18 -28.96 -31.66 55.82
N LYS A 19 -30.09 -32.16 56.37
CA LYS A 19 -31.43 -31.65 56.01
C LYS A 19 -31.96 -30.48 56.84
N ARG A 20 -31.15 -29.82 57.66
CA ARG A 20 -31.56 -28.61 58.42
C ARG A 20 -30.57 -27.43 58.33
N ALA A 21 -29.81 -27.30 57.24
CA ALA A 21 -29.24 -26.02 56.93
C ALA A 21 -30.29 -25.22 56.16
N ARG A 22 -30.80 -24.17 56.74
CA ARG A 22 -31.65 -23.18 56.07
C ARG A 22 -30.84 -22.68 54.90
N PRO A 23 -31.43 -22.49 53.66
CA PRO A 23 -30.71 -21.83 52.56
C PRO A 23 -30.34 -20.42 53.05
N VAL A 24 -29.08 -20.19 53.27
CA VAL A 24 -28.54 -18.84 53.40
C VAL A 24 -28.90 -18.16 52.11
N ASN A 25 -29.77 -17.16 52.18
CA ASN A 25 -30.16 -16.34 51.04
C ASN A 25 -28.92 -15.62 50.47
N THR A 26 -28.18 -16.31 49.62
CA THR A 26 -27.05 -15.75 48.84
C THR A 26 -27.53 -14.73 47.78
N VAL A 27 -28.84 -14.52 47.68
CA VAL A 27 -29.44 -13.53 46.77
C VAL A 27 -29.51 -12.13 47.42
N GLN A 28 -29.36 -11.99 48.75
CA GLN A 28 -29.40 -10.68 49.41
C GLN A 28 -28.06 -9.93 49.47
N SER A 29 -26.93 -10.55 49.17
CA SER A 29 -25.62 -9.85 49.12
C SER A 29 -25.29 -9.22 47.78
N LEU A 30 -26.10 -9.39 46.74
CA LEU A 30 -25.93 -8.75 45.43
C LEU A 30 -26.76 -7.47 45.24
N GLN A 31 -27.53 -7.04 46.21
CA GLN A 31 -28.44 -5.89 46.11
C GLN A 31 -27.85 -4.54 46.49
N PHE A 32 -26.54 -4.43 46.71
CA PHE A 32 -25.89 -3.12 46.98
C PHE A 32 -24.72 -2.82 46.03
N ILE A 33 -24.88 -3.05 44.74
CA ILE A 33 -24.14 -2.22 43.79
C ILE A 33 -24.87 -0.88 43.82
N ASN A 34 -24.31 0.08 44.57
CA ASN A 34 -24.83 1.43 44.60
C ASN A 34 -24.79 1.96 43.16
N LEU A 35 -25.96 2.05 42.53
CA LEU A 35 -26.09 2.45 41.10
C LEU A 35 -25.42 3.81 40.84
N ASP A 36 -25.45 4.69 41.86
CA ASP A 36 -24.78 5.98 41.81
C ASP A 36 -23.27 5.84 41.86
N LEU A 37 -22.74 4.93 42.69
CA LEU A 37 -21.30 4.64 42.70
C LEU A 37 -20.86 4.06 41.33
N PHE A 38 -21.60 3.11 40.79
CA PHE A 38 -21.32 2.53 39.48
C PHE A 38 -21.34 3.60 38.36
N ARG A 39 -22.40 4.44 38.34
CA ARG A 39 -22.50 5.57 37.39
C ARG A 39 -21.31 6.53 37.52
N ASN A 40 -20.94 6.90 38.75
CA ASN A 40 -19.84 7.82 39.00
C ASN A 40 -18.49 7.22 38.63
N VAL A 41 -18.27 5.92 38.86
CA VAL A 41 -17.07 5.20 38.44
C VAL A 41 -16.99 5.16 36.90
N VAL A 42 -18.08 4.81 36.21
CA VAL A 42 -18.13 4.83 34.73
C VAL A 42 -17.88 6.24 34.17
N PHE A 43 -18.51 7.25 34.78
CA PHE A 43 -18.31 8.65 34.39
C PHE A 43 -16.85 9.10 34.61
N PHE A 44 -16.26 8.73 35.76
CA PHE A 44 -14.84 9.02 36.02
C PHE A 44 -13.93 8.40 34.99
N PHE A 45 -14.08 7.14 34.63
CA PHE A 45 -13.28 6.50 33.58
C PHE A 45 -13.53 7.12 32.21
N PHE A 46 -14.77 7.51 31.91
CA PHE A 46 -15.09 8.22 30.67
C PHE A 46 -14.36 9.57 30.59
N VAL A 47 -14.41 10.39 31.66
CA VAL A 47 -13.71 11.67 31.72
C VAL A 47 -12.19 11.47 31.66
N LEU A 48 -11.66 10.51 32.39
CA LEU A 48 -10.23 10.17 32.36
C LEU A 48 -9.78 9.77 30.95
N ARG A 49 -10.60 8.99 30.23
CA ARG A 49 -10.32 8.62 28.83
C ARG A 49 -10.32 9.84 27.91
N ILE A 50 -11.25 10.78 28.08
CA ILE A 50 -11.28 12.05 27.31
C ILE A 50 -10.03 12.87 27.59
N ILE A 51 -9.68 13.08 28.87
CA ILE A 51 -8.50 13.84 29.28
C ILE A 51 -7.24 13.21 28.68
N ARG A 52 -7.08 11.89 28.80
CA ARG A 52 -5.94 11.16 28.23
C ARG A 52 -5.86 11.32 26.70
N ARG A 53 -6.99 11.19 25.99
CA ARG A 53 -7.04 11.40 24.54
C ARG A 53 -6.69 12.83 24.15
N SER A 54 -7.23 13.82 24.86
CA SER A 54 -6.96 15.24 24.62
C SER A 54 -5.50 15.59 24.89
N PHE A 55 -4.94 15.06 26.00
CA PHE A 55 -3.52 15.23 26.32
C PHE A 55 -2.60 14.70 25.22
N TRP A 56 -2.85 13.49 24.70
CA TRP A 56 -2.05 12.92 23.62
C TRP A 56 -2.20 13.68 22.30
N LYS A 57 -3.39 14.21 21.98
CA LYS A 57 -3.59 15.09 20.83
C LYS A 57 -2.76 16.39 20.98
N LEU A 58 -2.87 17.03 22.11
CA LEU A 58 -2.14 18.28 22.40
C LEU A 58 -0.62 18.07 22.36
N LYS A 59 -0.14 17.01 22.99
CA LYS A 59 1.30 16.67 23.00
C LYS A 59 1.83 16.38 21.60
N GLY A 60 1.08 15.64 20.79
CA GLY A 60 1.50 15.23 19.45
C GLY A 60 1.50 16.38 18.43
N ARG A 61 0.46 17.21 18.46
CA ARG A 61 0.19 18.23 17.42
C ARG A 61 0.41 19.68 17.88
N GLY A 62 0.55 19.89 19.18
CA GLY A 62 0.55 21.22 19.79
C GLY A 62 -0.84 21.87 19.78
N LEU A 63 -0.96 23.04 20.40
CA LEU A 63 -2.23 23.74 20.51
C LEU A 63 -2.76 24.15 19.12
N ILE A 64 -1.92 24.82 18.33
CA ILE A 64 -2.31 25.31 16.98
C ILE A 64 -2.69 24.13 16.08
N GLY A 65 -1.87 23.07 16.03
CA GLY A 65 -2.18 21.87 15.21
C GLY A 65 -3.48 21.19 15.62
N THR A 66 -3.80 21.17 16.92
CA THR A 66 -5.06 20.61 17.42
C THR A 66 -6.26 21.47 17.01
N ILE A 67 -6.15 22.81 17.07
CA ILE A 67 -7.22 23.72 16.62
C ILE A 67 -7.44 23.58 15.11
N VAL A 68 -6.38 23.54 14.31
CA VAL A 68 -6.46 23.36 12.86
C VAL A 68 -7.14 22.02 12.51
N GLU A 69 -6.81 20.94 13.22
CA GLU A 69 -7.47 19.65 13.03
C GLU A 69 -8.96 19.71 13.36
N LEU A 70 -9.33 20.27 14.51
CA LEU A 70 -10.74 20.43 14.91
C LEU A 70 -11.53 21.26 13.89
N TYR A 71 -10.95 22.36 13.41
CA TYR A 71 -11.55 23.17 12.36
C TYR A 71 -11.73 22.40 11.06
N THR A 72 -10.71 21.63 10.66
CA THR A 72 -10.77 20.81 9.43
C THR A 72 -11.82 19.71 9.55
N ASP A 73 -11.90 19.05 10.69
CA ASP A 73 -12.90 18.01 10.96
C ASP A 73 -14.33 18.61 10.97
N ALA A 74 -14.52 19.76 11.64
CA ALA A 74 -15.80 20.45 11.64
C ALA A 74 -16.23 20.87 10.23
N ARG A 75 -15.31 21.46 9.46
CA ARG A 75 -15.56 21.83 8.05
C ARG A 75 -15.92 20.61 7.20
N ARG A 76 -15.24 19.48 7.40
CA ARG A 76 -15.52 18.23 6.71
C ARG A 76 -16.91 17.70 7.04
N ILE A 77 -17.31 17.75 8.30
CA ILE A 77 -18.64 17.30 8.75
C ILE A 77 -19.73 18.21 8.17
N LEU A 78 -19.59 19.53 8.29
CA LEU A 78 -20.56 20.51 7.76
C LEU A 78 -20.73 20.36 6.25
N TYR A 79 -19.63 20.25 5.51
CA TYR A 79 -19.68 20.02 4.07
C TYR A 79 -20.32 18.66 3.72
N GLY A 80 -20.12 17.63 4.56
CA GLY A 80 -20.82 16.35 4.42
C GLY A 80 -22.34 16.46 4.57
N TYR A 81 -22.85 17.29 5.49
CA TYR A 81 -24.28 17.59 5.60
C TYR A 81 -24.79 18.37 4.39
N PHE A 82 -24.03 19.37 3.92
CA PHE A 82 -24.37 20.14 2.73
C PHE A 82 -24.53 19.25 1.48
N LEU A 83 -23.62 18.31 1.26
CA LEU A 83 -23.72 17.36 0.13
C LEU A 83 -24.93 16.40 0.23
N ARG A 84 -25.50 16.24 1.42
CA ARG A 84 -26.71 15.40 1.64
C ARG A 84 -28.01 16.14 1.41
N ALA A 85 -27.99 17.47 1.26
CA ALA A 85 -29.18 18.25 0.95
C ALA A 85 -29.82 17.76 -0.37
N PRO A 86 -31.16 17.56 -0.44
CA PRO A 86 -31.80 16.82 -1.54
C PRO A 86 -31.48 17.35 -2.94
N GLY A 87 -31.54 18.66 -3.18
CA GLY A 87 -31.20 19.24 -4.48
C GLY A 87 -29.75 19.08 -4.87
N ILE A 88 -28.82 19.31 -3.93
CA ILE A 88 -27.36 19.18 -4.14
C ILE A 88 -26.99 17.74 -4.40
N ARG A 89 -27.52 16.81 -3.61
CA ARG A 89 -27.29 15.37 -3.76
C ARG A 89 -27.69 14.88 -5.15
N THR A 90 -28.84 15.32 -5.66
CA THR A 90 -29.32 14.95 -7.00
C THR A 90 -28.38 15.47 -8.09
N GLN A 91 -27.94 16.73 -7.99
CA GLN A 91 -27.02 17.32 -8.96
C GLN A 91 -25.64 16.65 -8.94
N VAL A 92 -25.10 16.38 -7.75
CA VAL A 92 -23.80 15.68 -7.60
C VAL A 92 -23.90 14.27 -8.18
N ARG A 93 -24.96 13.51 -7.88
CA ARG A 93 -25.17 12.18 -8.47
C ARG A 93 -25.27 12.23 -9.99
N LYS A 94 -25.96 13.23 -10.55
CA LYS A 94 -26.03 13.40 -12.00
C LYS A 94 -24.63 13.57 -12.61
N GLN A 95 -23.81 14.45 -12.04
CA GLN A 95 -22.44 14.68 -12.50
C GLN A 95 -21.55 13.44 -12.38
N ILE A 96 -21.67 12.68 -11.26
CA ILE A 96 -20.95 11.42 -11.08
C ILE A 96 -21.35 10.43 -12.17
N ASN A 97 -22.66 10.25 -12.41
CA ASN A 97 -23.16 9.32 -13.42
C ASN A 97 -22.72 9.71 -14.84
N GLU A 98 -22.71 11.00 -15.18
CA GLU A 98 -22.20 11.50 -16.45
C GLU A 98 -20.70 11.22 -16.62
N SER A 99 -19.92 11.41 -15.56
CA SER A 99 -18.48 11.09 -15.56
C SER A 99 -18.24 9.59 -15.70
N LEU A 100 -18.98 8.77 -14.96
CA LEU A 100 -18.89 7.29 -15.06
C LEU A 100 -19.31 6.79 -16.44
N ALA A 101 -20.33 7.39 -17.07
CA ALA A 101 -20.74 7.03 -18.42
C ALA A 101 -19.63 7.31 -19.46
N LYS A 102 -18.92 8.45 -19.33
CA LYS A 102 -17.75 8.74 -20.18
C LYS A 102 -16.61 7.73 -19.97
N ILE A 103 -16.32 7.39 -18.72
CA ILE A 103 -15.30 6.40 -18.37
C ILE A 103 -15.70 5.03 -18.92
N GLN A 104 -16.97 4.62 -18.75
CA GLN A 104 -17.49 3.37 -19.29
C GLN A 104 -17.31 3.27 -20.80
N ALA A 105 -17.65 4.33 -21.54
CA ALA A 105 -17.52 4.36 -23.00
C ALA A 105 -16.07 4.20 -23.49
N LYS A 106 -15.08 4.63 -22.67
CA LYS A 106 -13.66 4.43 -22.96
C LYS A 106 -13.16 3.03 -22.58
N MET A 107 -13.68 2.46 -21.47
CA MET A 107 -13.19 1.19 -20.91
C MET A 107 -13.85 -0.05 -21.53
N ILE A 108 -15.12 0.07 -21.94
CA ILE A 108 -15.92 -1.06 -22.42
C ILE A 108 -16.35 -0.78 -23.86
N PRO A 109 -15.64 -1.37 -24.85
CA PRO A 109 -16.03 -1.22 -26.26
C PRO A 109 -17.47 -1.69 -26.50
N ALA A 110 -18.23 -0.97 -27.32
CA ALA A 110 -19.63 -1.26 -27.58
C ALA A 110 -19.83 -2.55 -28.40
N ASP A 111 -18.86 -2.90 -29.21
CA ASP A 111 -18.86 -3.89 -30.29
C ASP A 111 -18.10 -5.17 -29.95
N GLY A 112 -17.58 -5.32 -28.72
CA GLY A 112 -16.88 -6.52 -28.27
C GLY A 112 -17.83 -7.69 -28.00
N SER A 113 -17.39 -8.91 -28.29
CA SER A 113 -18.06 -10.16 -27.87
C SER A 113 -18.13 -10.22 -26.33
N ARG A 114 -19.27 -10.63 -25.80
CA ARG A 114 -19.49 -10.73 -24.35
C ARG A 114 -19.88 -12.12 -23.96
N TYR A 115 -19.10 -12.74 -23.10
CA TYR A 115 -19.32 -14.11 -22.61
C TYR A 115 -19.89 -14.03 -21.18
N LEU A 116 -21.22 -14.01 -21.06
CA LEU A 116 -21.92 -13.85 -19.78
C LEU A 116 -22.34 -15.19 -19.17
N THR A 117 -22.26 -16.27 -19.94
CA THR A 117 -22.59 -17.64 -19.52
C THR A 117 -21.55 -18.59 -20.09
N LEU A 118 -21.36 -19.71 -19.44
CA LEU A 118 -20.52 -20.77 -20.00
C LEU A 118 -21.09 -21.25 -21.37
N PRO A 119 -20.26 -21.47 -22.36
CA PRO A 119 -20.69 -22.11 -23.61
C PRO A 119 -21.22 -23.50 -23.31
N LYS A 120 -22.25 -23.95 -24.06
CA LYS A 120 -22.81 -25.29 -23.90
C LYS A 120 -21.78 -26.38 -24.22
N GLU A 121 -20.99 -26.14 -25.23
CA GLU A 121 -19.89 -27.01 -25.65
C GLU A 121 -18.57 -26.22 -25.54
N GLY A 122 -17.49 -26.89 -25.16
CA GLY A 122 -16.15 -26.29 -25.13
C GLY A 122 -15.74 -25.81 -26.53
N TRP A 123 -14.99 -24.73 -26.58
CA TRP A 123 -14.46 -24.23 -27.85
C TRP A 123 -13.34 -25.12 -28.37
N THR A 124 -13.13 -25.11 -29.68
CA THR A 124 -11.95 -25.75 -30.26
C THR A 124 -10.70 -24.93 -29.93
N ASP A 125 -9.55 -25.58 -29.96
CA ASP A 125 -8.26 -24.92 -29.67
C ASP A 125 -8.02 -23.75 -30.63
N GLU A 126 -8.40 -23.89 -31.91
CA GLU A 126 -8.25 -22.84 -32.93
C GLU A 126 -9.13 -21.62 -32.62
N ALA A 127 -10.40 -21.86 -32.20
CA ALA A 127 -11.32 -20.80 -31.83
C ALA A 127 -10.82 -20.07 -30.58
N LEU A 128 -10.31 -20.81 -29.58
CA LEU A 128 -9.76 -20.24 -28.36
C LEU A 128 -8.50 -19.44 -28.62
N GLN A 129 -7.56 -19.93 -29.45
CA GLN A 129 -6.35 -19.20 -29.83
C GLN A 129 -6.68 -17.91 -30.55
N LYS A 130 -7.61 -17.93 -31.50
CA LYS A 130 -8.06 -16.73 -32.21
C LYS A 130 -8.64 -15.67 -31.25
N GLU A 131 -9.43 -16.08 -30.29
CA GLU A 131 -9.99 -15.14 -29.31
C GLU A 131 -8.91 -14.59 -28.38
N LEU A 132 -7.95 -15.42 -27.93
CA LEU A 132 -6.82 -14.95 -27.13
C LEU A 132 -5.97 -13.93 -27.89
N GLU A 133 -5.74 -14.14 -29.20
CA GLU A 133 -5.07 -13.15 -30.05
C GLU A 133 -5.86 -11.84 -30.17
N THR A 134 -7.19 -11.94 -30.33
CA THR A 134 -8.08 -10.78 -30.38
C THR A 134 -7.98 -9.97 -29.08
N LEU A 135 -8.04 -10.64 -27.92
CA LEU A 135 -7.94 -9.99 -26.62
C LEU A 135 -6.55 -9.40 -26.36
N ALA A 136 -5.48 -10.08 -26.79
CA ALA A 136 -4.10 -9.60 -26.65
C ALA A 136 -3.84 -8.35 -27.49
N ASN A 137 -4.52 -8.21 -28.64
CA ASN A 137 -4.36 -7.09 -29.58
C ASN A 137 -5.41 -5.98 -29.37
N MET A 138 -6.16 -5.98 -28.27
CA MET A 138 -7.04 -4.86 -27.92
C MET A 138 -6.24 -3.56 -27.81
N ASP A 139 -6.85 -2.44 -28.25
CA ASP A 139 -6.22 -1.13 -28.20
C ASP A 139 -5.79 -0.77 -26.77
N HIS A 140 -4.53 -0.40 -26.60
CA HIS A 140 -3.93 -0.07 -25.32
C HIS A 140 -2.81 0.95 -25.42
N THR A 141 -2.43 1.56 -24.30
CA THR A 141 -1.22 2.39 -24.25
C THR A 141 0.01 1.53 -24.52
N ARG A 142 0.83 1.94 -25.47
CA ARG A 142 1.97 1.17 -26.01
C ARG A 142 3.12 1.08 -24.98
N TRP A 143 3.00 0.13 -24.08
CA TRP A 143 4.03 -0.14 -23.08
C TRP A 143 5.30 -0.74 -23.72
N GLU A 144 5.17 -1.46 -24.84
CA GLU A 144 6.25 -2.05 -25.64
C GLU A 144 7.22 -0.97 -26.13
N ASP A 145 6.69 0.18 -26.48
CA ASP A 145 7.44 1.34 -26.94
C ASP A 145 7.96 2.24 -25.81
N GLY A 146 7.71 1.86 -24.55
CA GLY A 146 8.21 2.60 -23.39
C GLY A 146 7.37 3.81 -22.98
N PHE A 147 6.13 3.95 -23.46
CA PHE A 147 5.26 5.10 -23.16
C PHE A 147 4.55 5.05 -21.79
N VAL A 148 4.89 4.08 -20.93
CA VAL A 148 4.20 3.85 -19.65
C VAL A 148 5.13 4.04 -18.46
N SER A 149 4.78 4.97 -17.58
CA SER A 149 5.45 5.20 -16.30
C SER A 149 5.13 4.10 -15.29
N GLY A 150 6.14 3.38 -14.82
CA GLY A 150 5.92 2.21 -13.94
C GLY A 150 5.18 1.08 -14.67
N ALA A 151 4.28 0.38 -13.99
CA ALA A 151 3.44 -0.73 -14.48
C ALA A 151 4.21 -1.89 -15.11
N VAL A 152 4.93 -1.70 -16.22
CA VAL A 152 5.78 -2.70 -16.90
C VAL A 152 7.25 -2.38 -16.63
N TYR A 153 7.93 -3.23 -15.85
CA TYR A 153 9.27 -2.93 -15.36
C TYR A 153 10.40 -3.42 -16.28
N HIS A 154 10.15 -4.51 -17.06
CA HIS A 154 11.13 -5.08 -17.99
C HIS A 154 10.52 -5.28 -19.39
N GLY A 155 9.80 -6.39 -19.63
CA GLY A 155 9.05 -6.61 -20.86
C GLY A 155 9.86 -7.13 -22.07
N GLU A 156 11.11 -7.60 -21.87
CA GLU A 156 11.91 -8.18 -22.96
C GLU A 156 11.57 -9.66 -23.20
N ASP A 157 11.51 -10.06 -24.46
CA ASP A 157 10.98 -11.36 -24.92
C ASP A 157 11.69 -12.57 -24.33
N ASP A 158 13.00 -12.52 -24.15
CA ASP A 158 13.79 -13.64 -23.63
C ASP A 158 13.40 -13.99 -22.18
N LEU A 159 13.16 -12.99 -21.34
CA LEU A 159 12.70 -13.19 -19.99
C LEU A 159 11.24 -13.63 -19.95
N LEU A 160 10.37 -13.03 -20.78
CA LEU A 160 8.96 -13.40 -20.88
C LEU A 160 8.80 -14.87 -21.31
N LYS A 161 9.59 -15.33 -22.28
CA LYS A 161 9.59 -16.74 -22.71
C LYS A 161 9.94 -17.68 -21.57
N LEU A 162 11.03 -17.40 -20.83
CA LEU A 162 11.43 -18.23 -19.70
C LEU A 162 10.40 -18.24 -18.57
N GLN A 163 9.76 -17.11 -18.29
CA GLN A 163 8.67 -17.01 -17.31
C GLN A 163 7.45 -17.86 -17.74
N THR A 164 7.09 -17.82 -19.03
CA THR A 164 5.99 -18.61 -19.57
C THR A 164 6.28 -20.11 -19.52
N GLU A 165 7.51 -20.53 -19.83
CA GLU A 165 7.94 -21.93 -19.70
C GLU A 165 7.90 -22.39 -18.23
N ALA A 166 8.36 -21.55 -17.29
CA ALA A 166 8.26 -21.86 -15.87
C ALA A 166 6.80 -21.95 -15.42
N TYR A 167 5.95 -21.01 -15.86
CA TYR A 167 4.52 -21.03 -15.58
C TYR A 167 3.88 -22.35 -16.03
N GLY A 168 4.11 -22.77 -17.27
CA GLY A 168 3.57 -24.01 -17.81
C GLY A 168 3.95 -25.27 -17.00
N LYS A 169 5.22 -25.35 -16.54
CA LYS A 169 5.71 -26.48 -15.73
C LYS A 169 5.09 -26.57 -14.34
N PHE A 170 4.65 -25.44 -13.76
CA PHE A 170 4.18 -25.34 -12.38
C PHE A 170 2.74 -24.84 -12.25
N THR A 171 1.95 -24.87 -13.33
CA THR A 171 0.57 -24.37 -13.38
C THR A 171 -0.34 -24.97 -12.31
N VAL A 172 -0.20 -26.27 -12.03
CA VAL A 172 -1.01 -26.98 -11.02
C VAL A 172 -0.42 -26.94 -9.61
N ALA A 173 0.76 -26.35 -9.43
CA ALA A 173 1.49 -26.42 -8.17
C ALA A 173 0.90 -25.47 -7.13
N ASN A 174 0.73 -25.99 -5.90
CA ASN A 174 0.23 -25.24 -4.75
C ASN A 174 1.13 -25.45 -3.52
N PRO A 175 1.86 -24.44 -3.07
CA PRO A 175 2.83 -24.57 -1.96
C PRO A 175 2.23 -24.88 -0.59
N ILE A 176 0.90 -24.89 -0.43
CA ILE A 176 0.26 -25.36 0.80
C ILE A 176 0.42 -26.88 1.00
N HIS A 177 0.74 -27.61 -0.07
CA HIS A 177 1.03 -29.05 -0.08
C HIS A 177 2.50 -29.29 -0.41
N PRO A 178 3.41 -29.05 0.55
CA PRO A 178 4.87 -29.10 0.29
C PRO A 178 5.42 -30.49 -0.01
N ASP A 179 4.72 -31.54 0.39
CA ASP A 179 5.00 -32.93 0.08
C ASP A 179 4.65 -33.27 -1.38
N VAL A 180 3.57 -32.72 -1.90
CA VAL A 180 3.14 -32.89 -3.31
C VAL A 180 3.99 -32.01 -4.25
N PHE A 181 4.34 -30.80 -3.83
CA PHE A 181 5.04 -29.81 -4.65
C PHE A 181 6.36 -29.34 -4.02
N PRO A 182 7.32 -30.23 -3.75
CA PRO A 182 8.57 -29.91 -3.06
C PRO A 182 9.43 -28.89 -3.83
N GLY A 183 9.38 -28.90 -5.17
CA GLY A 183 10.10 -27.94 -6.01
C GLY A 183 9.63 -26.50 -5.79
N VAL A 184 8.32 -26.27 -5.76
CA VAL A 184 7.75 -24.92 -5.52
C VAL A 184 8.04 -24.45 -4.10
N ARG A 185 7.92 -25.34 -3.10
CA ARG A 185 8.31 -25.03 -1.72
C ARG A 185 9.79 -24.62 -1.63
N LYS A 186 10.68 -25.32 -2.36
CA LYS A 186 12.11 -24.99 -2.43
C LYS A 186 12.32 -23.61 -3.05
N MET A 187 11.74 -23.35 -4.22
CA MET A 187 11.85 -22.07 -4.93
C MET A 187 11.33 -20.90 -4.08
N GLU A 188 10.21 -21.07 -3.40
CA GLU A 188 9.67 -20.04 -2.50
C GLU A 188 10.63 -19.70 -1.37
N ALA A 189 11.20 -20.73 -0.72
CA ALA A 189 12.16 -20.54 0.36
C ALA A 189 13.44 -19.85 -0.14
N GLU A 190 13.92 -20.18 -1.34
CA GLU A 190 15.10 -19.57 -1.96
C GLU A 190 14.86 -18.13 -2.38
N VAL A 191 13.69 -17.80 -2.94
CA VAL A 191 13.30 -16.39 -3.23
C VAL A 191 13.38 -15.56 -1.96
N VAL A 192 12.79 -16.03 -0.86
CA VAL A 192 12.83 -15.31 0.43
C VAL A 192 14.29 -15.20 0.94
N ALA A 193 15.08 -16.26 0.85
CA ALA A 193 16.48 -16.25 1.31
C ALA A 193 17.34 -15.27 0.50
N MET A 194 17.21 -15.26 -0.83
CA MET A 194 17.92 -14.33 -1.70
C MET A 194 17.55 -12.87 -1.41
N VAL A 195 16.26 -12.57 -1.20
CA VAL A 195 15.82 -11.20 -0.86
C VAL A 195 16.31 -10.81 0.54
N LEU A 196 16.29 -11.70 1.53
CA LEU A 196 16.88 -11.44 2.85
C LEU A 196 18.38 -11.11 2.76
N SER A 197 19.12 -11.86 1.98
CA SER A 197 20.56 -11.62 1.73
C SER A 197 20.79 -10.24 1.11
N MET A 198 20.00 -9.89 0.11
CA MET A 198 20.08 -8.60 -0.59
C MET A 198 19.85 -7.40 0.36
N PHE A 199 19.03 -7.56 1.41
CA PHE A 199 18.76 -6.54 2.42
C PHE A 199 19.65 -6.68 3.68
N HIS A 200 20.78 -7.39 3.60
CA HIS A 200 21.75 -7.57 4.70
C HIS A 200 21.10 -8.06 6.00
N ALA A 201 20.19 -9.01 5.86
CA ALA A 201 19.45 -9.54 6.99
C ALA A 201 20.34 -10.37 7.94
N PRO A 202 20.14 -10.28 9.26
CA PRO A 202 20.87 -11.13 10.21
C PRO A 202 20.42 -12.59 10.08
N PRO A 203 21.22 -13.56 10.57
CA PRO A 203 20.88 -14.99 10.51
C PRO A 203 19.54 -15.35 11.18
N THR A 204 19.05 -14.53 12.11
CA THR A 204 17.76 -14.70 12.78
C THR A 204 16.56 -14.25 11.94
N ALA A 205 16.82 -13.61 10.81
CA ALA A 205 15.77 -13.05 9.96
C ALA A 205 14.96 -14.14 9.25
N ALA A 206 13.76 -13.79 8.91
CA ALA A 206 12.84 -14.66 8.20
C ALA A 206 11.90 -13.84 7.33
N GLY A 207 11.26 -14.46 6.35
CA GLY A 207 10.31 -13.77 5.48
C GLY A 207 9.22 -14.70 4.99
N VAL A 208 8.28 -14.13 4.23
CA VAL A 208 7.18 -14.82 3.55
C VAL A 208 6.98 -14.18 2.18
N SER A 209 6.70 -14.97 1.16
CA SER A 209 6.20 -14.48 -0.12
C SER A 209 4.73 -14.06 0.00
N THR A 210 4.32 -13.07 -0.76
CA THR A 210 2.97 -12.51 -0.78
C THR A 210 2.53 -12.23 -2.21
N SER A 211 1.26 -11.96 -2.41
CA SER A 211 0.68 -11.65 -3.73
C SER A 211 1.04 -10.26 -4.27
N GLY A 212 1.68 -9.41 -3.47
CA GLY A 212 2.05 -8.05 -3.86
C GLY A 212 2.33 -7.16 -2.66
N GLY A 213 2.89 -5.97 -2.90
CA GLY A 213 3.28 -5.02 -1.85
C GLY A 213 2.15 -4.65 -0.90
N THR A 214 0.91 -4.59 -1.40
CA THR A 214 -0.25 -4.36 -0.53
C THR A 214 -0.38 -5.45 0.53
N GLU A 215 -0.29 -6.72 0.17
CA GLU A 215 -0.34 -7.83 1.14
C GLU A 215 0.88 -7.81 2.06
N SER A 216 2.08 -7.56 1.53
CA SER A 216 3.30 -7.44 2.34
C SER A 216 3.16 -6.38 3.44
N ILE A 217 2.63 -5.20 3.11
CA ILE A 217 2.36 -4.12 4.05
C ILE A 217 1.27 -4.51 5.05
N LEU A 218 0.17 -5.13 4.59
CA LEU A 218 -0.89 -5.62 5.46
C LEU A 218 -0.33 -6.60 6.50
N MET A 219 0.51 -7.56 6.08
CA MET A 219 1.09 -8.56 6.96
C MET A 219 2.05 -7.94 7.98
N ALA A 220 2.87 -6.97 7.58
CA ALA A 220 3.74 -6.24 8.50
C ALA A 220 2.91 -5.49 9.57
N CYS A 221 1.84 -4.81 9.18
CA CYS A 221 0.93 -4.13 10.10
C CYS A 221 0.20 -5.13 11.03
N TYR A 222 -0.24 -6.26 10.50
CA TYR A 222 -0.90 -7.31 11.27
C TYR A 222 0.05 -7.94 12.31
N SER A 223 1.27 -8.29 11.89
CA SER A 223 2.31 -8.81 12.81
C SER A 223 2.59 -7.82 13.95
N ALA A 224 2.77 -6.53 13.65
CA ALA A 224 2.99 -5.51 14.67
C ALA A 224 1.81 -5.37 15.64
N ARG A 225 0.57 -5.49 15.12
CA ARG A 225 -0.66 -5.47 15.93
C ARG A 225 -0.73 -6.67 16.87
N GLN A 226 -0.51 -7.87 16.35
CA GLN A 226 -0.56 -9.11 17.13
C GLN A 226 0.53 -9.16 18.20
N LYS A 227 1.76 -8.76 17.85
CA LYS A 227 2.85 -8.60 18.80
C LYS A 227 2.49 -7.64 19.94
N ALA A 228 1.97 -6.47 19.61
CA ALA A 228 1.61 -5.47 20.62
C ALA A 228 0.46 -5.92 21.51
N TYR A 229 -0.49 -6.68 20.97
CA TYR A 229 -1.54 -7.30 21.76
C TYR A 229 -1.00 -8.36 22.71
N ALA A 230 -0.17 -9.29 22.18
CA ALA A 230 0.36 -10.40 22.97
C ALA A 230 1.30 -9.94 24.09
N GLU A 231 2.21 -9.00 23.81
CA GLU A 231 3.26 -8.60 24.76
C GLU A 231 2.85 -7.43 25.68
N ARG A 232 1.94 -6.56 25.23
CA ARG A 232 1.61 -5.32 25.95
C ARG A 232 0.12 -5.13 26.19
N GLY A 233 -0.74 -6.06 25.75
CA GLY A 233 -2.20 -5.96 25.88
C GLY A 233 -2.81 -4.76 25.14
N VAL A 234 -2.20 -4.30 24.04
CA VAL A 234 -2.70 -3.13 23.31
C VAL A 234 -3.96 -3.48 22.52
N THR A 235 -5.10 -2.96 22.95
CA THR A 235 -6.42 -3.16 22.31
C THR A 235 -6.85 -2.01 21.41
N GLU A 236 -6.27 -0.81 21.57
CA GLU A 236 -6.49 0.35 20.69
C GLU A 236 -5.18 0.71 19.96
N PRO A 237 -4.73 -0.10 18.98
CA PRO A 237 -3.43 0.08 18.34
C PRO A 237 -3.37 1.35 17.49
N GLU A 238 -2.21 1.99 17.49
CA GLU A 238 -1.94 3.19 16.70
C GLU A 238 -0.63 3.04 15.91
N MET A 239 -0.59 3.50 14.66
CA MET A 239 0.65 3.56 13.86
C MET A 239 0.93 4.98 13.37
N ILE A 240 2.22 5.29 13.20
CA ILE A 240 2.70 6.61 12.80
C ILE A 240 3.46 6.45 11.49
N LEU A 241 3.04 7.18 10.45
CA LEU A 241 3.60 7.07 9.11
C LEU A 241 3.67 8.43 8.39
N PRO A 242 4.57 8.57 7.41
CA PRO A 242 4.59 9.71 6.50
C PRO A 242 3.26 9.87 5.77
N GLU A 243 2.84 11.09 5.47
CA GLU A 243 1.65 11.30 4.64
C GLU A 243 1.81 10.75 3.21
N THR A 244 3.06 10.61 2.75
CA THR A 244 3.47 10.05 1.46
C THR A 244 3.53 8.51 1.44
N ALA A 245 3.39 7.84 2.60
CA ALA A 245 3.39 6.39 2.68
C ALA A 245 2.27 5.76 1.85
N HIS A 246 2.53 4.58 1.28
CA HIS A 246 1.61 3.90 0.39
C HIS A 246 0.23 3.68 1.04
N THR A 247 -0.85 3.80 0.25
CA THR A 247 -2.24 3.70 0.73
C THR A 247 -2.58 2.34 1.36
N ALA A 248 -1.78 1.31 1.12
CA ALA A 248 -1.93 0.00 1.79
C ALA A 248 -1.86 0.10 3.32
N PHE A 249 -1.12 1.06 3.89
CA PHE A 249 -1.14 1.33 5.33
C PHE A 249 -2.49 1.85 5.79
N ARG A 250 -3.15 2.70 4.99
CA ARG A 250 -4.51 3.17 5.29
C ARG A 250 -5.52 2.03 5.22
N LYS A 251 -5.36 1.13 4.24
CA LYS A 251 -6.14 -0.11 4.12
C LYS A 251 -5.92 -1.01 5.34
N ALA A 252 -4.67 -1.19 5.80
CA ALA A 252 -4.35 -1.91 7.03
C ALA A 252 -5.03 -1.28 8.26
N GLY A 253 -5.02 0.06 8.35
CA GLY A 253 -5.69 0.80 9.42
C GLY A 253 -7.18 0.52 9.46
N ASP A 254 -7.84 0.48 8.30
CA ASP A 254 -9.26 0.16 8.22
C ASP A 254 -9.56 -1.32 8.52
N TYR A 255 -8.85 -2.25 7.88
CA TYR A 255 -9.09 -3.69 8.04
C TYR A 255 -8.79 -4.18 9.45
N PHE A 256 -7.66 -3.76 10.02
CA PHE A 256 -7.21 -4.23 11.33
C PHE A 256 -7.54 -3.28 12.48
N LYS A 257 -8.34 -2.24 12.21
CA LYS A 257 -8.74 -1.22 13.19
C LYS A 257 -7.55 -0.59 13.92
N ILE A 258 -6.50 -0.26 13.15
CA ILE A 258 -5.32 0.45 13.64
C ILE A 258 -5.50 1.94 13.35
N LYS A 259 -5.47 2.77 14.38
CA LYS A 259 -5.54 4.24 14.21
C LYS A 259 -4.27 4.77 13.60
N ILE A 260 -4.41 5.61 12.57
CA ILE A 260 -3.29 6.17 11.82
C ILE A 260 -3.01 7.60 12.26
N HIS A 261 -1.72 7.91 12.46
CA HIS A 261 -1.20 9.25 12.57
C HIS A 261 -0.33 9.58 11.36
N LEU A 262 -0.83 10.48 10.51
CA LEU A 262 -0.07 10.97 9.35
C LEU A 262 0.84 12.10 9.79
N VAL A 263 2.10 12.03 9.38
CA VAL A 263 3.12 13.06 9.61
C VAL A 263 3.40 13.76 8.29
N PRO A 264 3.27 15.10 8.24
CA PRO A 264 3.59 15.87 7.05
C PRO A 264 5.03 15.69 6.60
N CYS A 265 5.24 15.74 5.29
CA CYS A 265 6.52 15.67 4.61
C CYS A 265 6.78 17.01 3.89
N PRO A 266 7.22 18.07 4.59
CA PRO A 266 7.28 19.41 4.03
C PRO A 266 8.43 19.61 3.05
N ALA A 267 8.25 20.56 2.12
CA ALA A 267 9.34 21.08 1.31
C ALA A 267 10.46 21.67 2.23
N PRO A 268 11.71 21.70 1.78
CA PRO A 268 12.19 21.27 0.46
C PRO A 268 12.53 19.76 0.37
N THR A 269 12.62 19.05 1.50
CA THR A 269 13.10 17.65 1.52
C THR A 269 12.02 16.63 1.15
N TYR A 270 10.76 16.92 1.47
CA TYR A 270 9.62 16.00 1.35
C TYR A 270 9.81 14.67 2.10
N GLN A 271 10.73 14.65 3.08
CA GLN A 271 10.94 13.53 4.01
C GLN A 271 10.06 13.70 5.24
N VAL A 272 9.80 12.61 5.94
CA VAL A 272 9.05 12.61 7.19
C VAL A 272 9.77 13.40 8.29
N ASP A 273 9.05 14.28 9.00
CA ASP A 273 9.59 14.99 10.17
C ASP A 273 9.68 14.04 11.39
N VAL A 274 10.86 13.49 11.62
CA VAL A 274 11.13 12.52 12.72
C VAL A 274 10.87 13.14 14.11
N ARG A 275 11.00 14.48 14.26
CA ARG A 275 10.67 15.16 15.52
C ARG A 275 9.16 15.11 15.79
N ARG A 276 8.35 15.27 14.75
CA ARG A 276 6.89 15.12 14.86
C ARG A 276 6.50 13.67 15.10
N VAL A 277 7.13 12.69 14.43
CA VAL A 277 6.97 11.28 14.73
C VAL A 277 7.19 11.02 16.23
N SER A 278 8.31 11.50 16.78
CA SER A 278 8.65 11.30 18.20
C SER A 278 7.59 11.86 19.17
N ARG A 279 6.95 12.99 18.83
CA ARG A 279 5.91 13.61 19.66
C ARG A 279 4.60 12.82 19.68
N LEU A 280 4.28 12.15 18.58
CA LEU A 280 3.04 11.35 18.43
C LEU A 280 3.12 10.01 19.16
N ILE A 281 4.30 9.51 19.48
CA ILE A 281 4.49 8.22 20.16
C ILE A 281 3.81 8.23 21.52
N ASN A 282 2.99 7.20 21.77
CA ASN A 282 2.28 6.95 23.02
C ASN A 282 2.24 5.44 23.35
N SER A 283 1.57 5.04 24.44
CA SER A 283 1.48 3.64 24.89
C SER A 283 0.78 2.70 23.91
N ASN A 284 -0.07 3.23 23.02
CA ASN A 284 -0.81 2.47 22.02
C ASN A 284 -0.07 2.37 20.68
N THR A 285 1.06 3.08 20.53
CA THR A 285 1.85 3.02 19.29
C THR A 285 2.44 1.62 19.13
N ILE A 286 2.15 1.00 17.98
CA ILE A 286 2.58 -0.37 17.66
C ILE A 286 3.60 -0.42 16.54
N LEU A 287 3.66 0.63 15.68
CA LEU A 287 4.48 0.62 14.48
C LEU A 287 4.88 2.04 14.06
N LEU A 288 6.14 2.21 13.70
CA LEU A 288 6.66 3.34 12.93
C LEU A 288 6.88 2.87 11.49
N VAL A 289 6.69 3.79 10.53
CA VAL A 289 6.85 3.50 9.11
C VAL A 289 7.75 4.54 8.45
N GLY A 290 8.60 4.10 7.53
CA GLY A 290 9.34 4.93 6.59
C GLY A 290 9.37 4.26 5.21
N SER A 291 9.56 5.04 4.15
CA SER A 291 9.58 4.55 2.76
C SER A 291 10.96 4.68 2.14
N ALA A 292 11.35 3.70 1.34
CA ALA A 292 12.65 3.67 0.66
C ALA A 292 12.53 3.19 -0.82
N PRO A 293 12.10 4.07 -1.76
CA PRO A 293 11.47 5.38 -1.61
C PRO A 293 9.95 5.32 -1.51
N ASN A 294 9.28 6.44 -1.24
CA ASN A 294 7.84 6.58 -1.36
C ASN A 294 7.41 6.61 -2.84
N PHE A 295 6.19 6.17 -3.12
CA PHE A 295 5.64 6.13 -4.48
C PHE A 295 5.39 7.53 -5.08
N PRO A 296 4.79 8.52 -4.37
CA PRO A 296 4.42 9.77 -5.01
C PRO A 296 5.61 10.55 -5.56
N HIS A 297 6.65 10.69 -4.77
CA HIS A 297 7.74 11.62 -5.06
C HIS A 297 9.10 10.95 -5.30
N GLY A 298 9.21 9.64 -5.05
CA GLY A 298 10.48 8.93 -5.15
C GLY A 298 11.49 9.28 -4.05
N ILE A 299 11.03 9.87 -2.95
CA ILE A 299 11.88 10.34 -1.85
C ILE A 299 12.07 9.24 -0.82
N MET A 300 13.31 9.03 -0.41
CA MET A 300 13.65 8.16 0.72
C MET A 300 13.50 8.92 2.03
N ASP A 301 12.77 8.37 2.99
CA ASP A 301 12.70 8.92 4.34
C ASP A 301 14.05 8.71 5.08
N ASP A 302 14.33 9.54 6.09
CA ASP A 302 15.50 9.34 6.97
C ASP A 302 15.28 8.10 7.86
N ILE A 303 15.52 6.92 7.25
CA ILE A 303 15.38 5.63 7.94
C ILE A 303 16.39 5.50 9.09
N SER A 304 17.56 6.11 8.96
CA SER A 304 18.57 6.10 10.02
C SER A 304 18.08 6.81 11.29
N ALA A 305 17.48 7.99 11.15
CA ALA A 305 16.89 8.71 12.28
C ALA A 305 15.64 8.00 12.84
N LEU A 306 14.79 7.45 11.97
CA LEU A 306 13.64 6.63 12.38
C LEU A 306 14.10 5.37 13.15
N SER A 307 15.16 4.70 12.70
CA SER A 307 15.74 3.52 13.35
C SER A 307 16.26 3.86 14.76
N LYS A 308 17.00 4.97 14.92
CA LYS A 308 17.45 5.44 16.24
C LYS A 308 16.27 5.72 17.17
N LEU A 309 15.20 6.34 16.65
CA LEU A 309 13.98 6.62 17.41
C LEU A 309 13.25 5.32 17.80
N ALA A 310 13.11 4.38 16.87
CA ALA A 310 12.48 3.08 17.09
C ALA A 310 13.18 2.31 18.22
N LEU A 311 14.52 2.22 18.19
CA LEU A 311 15.33 1.60 19.26
C LEU A 311 15.12 2.29 20.61
N LYS A 312 15.21 3.63 20.64
CA LYS A 312 15.00 4.42 21.87
C LYS A 312 13.63 4.19 22.49
N ARG A 313 12.60 3.96 21.66
CA ARG A 313 11.21 3.78 22.09
C ARG A 313 10.78 2.33 22.20
N ARG A 314 11.65 1.38 21.84
CA ARG A 314 11.37 -0.07 21.77
C ARG A 314 10.13 -0.37 20.92
N LEU A 315 10.04 0.28 19.76
CA LEU A 315 8.94 0.13 18.81
C LEU A 315 9.43 -0.55 17.54
N PRO A 316 8.61 -1.36 16.89
CA PRO A 316 8.87 -1.84 15.54
C PRO A 316 8.97 -0.68 14.54
N LEU A 317 9.90 -0.80 13.57
CA LEU A 317 10.00 0.07 12.40
C LEU A 317 9.88 -0.80 11.15
N HIS A 318 8.89 -0.51 10.33
CA HIS A 318 8.73 -1.08 9.00
C HIS A 318 9.28 -0.12 7.94
N VAL A 319 10.05 -0.65 7.00
CA VAL A 319 10.53 0.07 5.83
C VAL A 319 9.78 -0.45 4.60
N ASP A 320 8.98 0.42 3.99
CA ASP A 320 8.35 0.12 2.72
C ASP A 320 9.37 0.33 1.59
N CYS A 321 9.94 -0.76 1.11
CA CYS A 321 10.84 -0.81 -0.03
C CYS A 321 10.19 -1.51 -1.24
N CYS A 322 8.85 -1.54 -1.32
CA CYS A 322 8.13 -2.17 -2.43
C CYS A 322 8.54 -1.55 -3.76
N LEU A 323 8.63 -0.23 -3.84
CA LEU A 323 9.05 0.47 -5.05
C LEU A 323 10.58 0.43 -5.25
N GLY A 324 11.35 0.62 -4.17
CA GLY A 324 12.81 0.55 -4.23
C GLY A 324 13.34 -0.83 -4.64
N SER A 325 12.67 -1.85 -4.14
CA SER A 325 12.84 -3.29 -4.45
C SER A 325 14.26 -3.69 -4.86
N PHE A 326 14.50 -4.07 -6.12
CA PHE A 326 15.80 -4.49 -6.65
C PHE A 326 16.63 -3.32 -7.26
N LEU A 327 16.35 -2.07 -6.89
CA LEU A 327 17.19 -0.92 -7.23
C LEU A 327 17.98 -0.42 -6.02
N VAL A 328 17.30 -0.11 -4.90
CA VAL A 328 17.95 0.52 -3.73
C VAL A 328 19.08 -0.33 -3.16
N PRO A 329 18.98 -1.68 -3.04
CA PRO A 329 20.08 -2.52 -2.58
C PRO A 329 21.31 -2.52 -3.50
N PHE A 330 21.15 -2.14 -4.75
CA PHE A 330 22.20 -2.14 -5.76
C PHE A 330 22.77 -0.77 -6.09
N LEU A 331 22.25 0.33 -5.52
CA LEU A 331 22.68 1.72 -5.83
C LEU A 331 24.20 1.90 -5.64
N GLU A 332 24.75 1.47 -4.49
CA GLU A 332 26.17 1.61 -4.19
C GLU A 332 27.05 0.89 -5.22
N ARG A 333 26.68 -0.34 -5.58
CA ARG A 333 27.39 -1.15 -6.56
C ARG A 333 27.25 -0.64 -7.99
N ALA A 334 26.15 0.06 -8.27
CA ALA A 334 25.91 0.77 -9.53
C ALA A 334 26.60 2.13 -9.58
N GLY A 335 27.36 2.52 -8.54
CA GLY A 335 28.07 3.78 -8.46
C GLY A 335 27.22 4.99 -8.14
N PHE A 336 26.03 4.78 -7.57
CA PHE A 336 25.12 5.85 -7.15
C PHE A 336 25.19 6.08 -5.64
N GLU A 337 24.85 7.30 -5.23
CA GLU A 337 24.67 7.65 -3.84
C GLU A 337 23.54 6.83 -3.22
N THR A 338 23.75 6.37 -2.00
CA THR A 338 22.76 5.59 -1.25
C THR A 338 22.71 6.03 0.21
N GLU A 339 21.56 5.83 0.83
CA GLU A 339 21.34 6.00 2.26
C GLU A 339 21.04 4.64 2.90
N LEU A 340 21.45 4.45 4.17
CA LEU A 340 21.14 3.22 4.88
C LEU A 340 19.62 3.12 5.16
N PHE A 341 19.02 1.99 4.79
CA PHE A 341 17.57 1.81 4.91
C PHE A 341 17.17 0.40 5.35
N ASP A 342 18.09 -0.57 5.29
CA ASP A 342 17.83 -1.99 5.46
C ASP A 342 18.19 -2.52 6.87
N PHE A 343 18.34 -3.85 6.99
CA PHE A 343 18.63 -4.49 8.27
C PHE A 343 20.01 -4.17 8.86
N ARG A 344 20.90 -3.47 8.18
CA ARG A 344 22.11 -2.89 8.77
C ARG A 344 21.76 -1.88 9.87
N LEU A 345 20.62 -1.24 9.76
CA LEU A 345 20.03 -0.39 10.81
C LEU A 345 19.29 -1.26 11.84
N LYS A 346 19.83 -1.33 13.07
CA LYS A 346 19.31 -2.22 14.14
C LYS A 346 17.84 -2.00 14.50
N GLY A 347 17.31 -0.78 14.29
CA GLY A 347 15.90 -0.45 14.60
C GLY A 347 14.91 -0.90 13.53
N VAL A 348 15.36 -1.25 12.31
CA VAL A 348 14.50 -1.80 11.26
C VAL A 348 14.11 -3.22 11.63
N THR A 349 12.81 -3.47 11.80
CA THR A 349 12.25 -4.76 12.23
C THR A 349 11.58 -5.54 11.12
N SER A 350 11.09 -4.84 10.09
CA SER A 350 10.49 -5.46 8.90
C SER A 350 10.68 -4.61 7.65
N ILE A 351 10.69 -5.27 6.49
CA ILE A 351 10.81 -4.63 5.17
C ILE A 351 9.82 -5.30 4.22
N SER A 352 9.12 -4.52 3.38
CA SER A 352 8.36 -5.03 2.24
C SER A 352 9.13 -4.79 0.93
N CYS A 353 9.16 -5.78 0.04
CA CYS A 353 9.90 -5.72 -1.22
C CYS A 353 9.13 -6.40 -2.36
N ASP A 354 8.80 -5.66 -3.42
CA ASP A 354 8.10 -6.21 -4.58
C ASP A 354 9.08 -6.83 -5.57
N THR A 355 9.10 -8.14 -5.65
CA THR A 355 9.86 -8.87 -6.67
C THR A 355 9.28 -8.65 -8.07
N HIS A 356 7.98 -8.36 -8.20
CA HIS A 356 7.30 -8.09 -9.47
C HIS A 356 7.44 -6.65 -9.98
N LYS A 357 8.21 -5.79 -9.28
CA LYS A 357 8.62 -4.48 -9.80
C LYS A 357 10.02 -4.59 -10.42
N TYR A 358 11.02 -4.01 -9.82
CA TYR A 358 12.39 -4.05 -10.36
C TYR A 358 13.11 -5.39 -10.15
N GLY A 359 12.48 -6.37 -9.49
CA GLY A 359 12.90 -7.76 -9.53
C GLY A 359 12.47 -8.51 -10.79
N PHE A 360 11.67 -7.86 -11.67
CA PHE A 360 11.24 -8.34 -12.97
C PHE A 360 10.44 -9.66 -12.96
N ALA A 361 9.95 -10.07 -11.79
CA ALA A 361 9.08 -11.22 -11.66
C ALA A 361 7.70 -10.97 -12.26
N PRO A 362 6.95 -12.02 -12.62
CA PRO A 362 5.54 -11.90 -13.00
C PRO A 362 4.73 -11.19 -11.92
N LYS A 363 3.69 -10.45 -12.31
CA LYS A 363 2.78 -9.80 -11.35
C LYS A 363 2.19 -10.83 -10.38
N GLY A 364 1.91 -10.42 -9.15
CA GLY A 364 1.45 -11.33 -8.10
C GLY A 364 2.57 -11.86 -7.20
N ASN A 365 3.73 -11.19 -7.15
CA ASN A 365 4.86 -11.56 -6.30
C ASN A 365 5.43 -10.38 -5.52
N SER A 366 5.59 -10.56 -4.22
CA SER A 366 6.26 -9.66 -3.29
C SER A 366 6.77 -10.45 -2.09
N THR A 367 7.53 -9.83 -1.22
CA THR A 367 7.99 -10.43 0.03
C THR A 367 7.81 -9.47 1.20
N VAL A 368 7.48 -10.01 2.36
CA VAL A 368 7.60 -9.33 3.65
C VAL A 368 8.68 -10.02 4.47
N LEU A 369 9.63 -9.24 4.93
CA LEU A 369 10.84 -9.68 5.63
C LEU A 369 10.80 -9.18 7.07
N TYR A 370 11.26 -9.99 8.00
CA TYR A 370 11.34 -9.70 9.42
C TYR A 370 12.74 -9.94 9.96
N ARG A 371 13.20 -9.09 10.88
CA ARG A 371 14.50 -9.23 11.53
C ARG A 371 14.65 -10.52 12.30
N THR A 372 13.56 -11.09 12.81
CA THR A 372 13.56 -12.35 13.57
C THR A 372 12.42 -13.26 13.12
N GLN A 373 12.64 -14.56 13.26
CA GLN A 373 11.60 -15.56 13.01
C GLN A 373 10.38 -15.35 13.93
N GLU A 374 10.59 -14.93 15.17
CA GLU A 374 9.51 -14.62 16.11
C GLU A 374 8.58 -13.55 15.57
N LEU A 375 9.10 -12.44 15.01
CA LEU A 375 8.26 -11.40 14.39
C LEU A 375 7.40 -11.94 13.25
N ARG A 376 7.91 -12.89 12.47
CA ARG A 376 7.17 -13.55 11.40
C ARG A 376 6.01 -14.38 11.95
N THR A 377 6.16 -15.06 13.10
CA THR A 377 5.10 -15.92 13.65
C THR A 377 3.84 -15.15 14.03
N TYR A 378 3.95 -13.87 14.38
CA TYR A 378 2.80 -13.03 14.69
C TYR A 378 1.84 -12.77 13.49
N GLN A 379 2.25 -13.07 12.26
CA GLN A 379 1.34 -12.99 11.11
C GLN A 379 0.64 -14.30 10.78
N TYR A 380 1.05 -15.43 11.37
CA TYR A 380 0.47 -16.73 11.06
C TYR A 380 -0.96 -16.86 11.57
N PHE A 381 -1.77 -17.58 10.82
CA PHE A 381 -3.05 -18.08 11.30
C PHE A 381 -2.97 -19.58 11.50
N VAL A 382 -3.39 -20.05 12.68
CA VAL A 382 -3.41 -21.48 13.03
C VAL A 382 -4.76 -21.79 13.69
N SER A 383 -5.47 -22.80 13.16
CA SER A 383 -6.69 -23.35 13.77
C SER A 383 -6.46 -24.85 14.04
N PRO A 384 -6.26 -25.25 15.31
CA PRO A 384 -5.95 -26.65 15.65
C PRO A 384 -7.20 -27.52 15.78
N ASP A 385 -8.38 -26.95 15.92
CA ASP A 385 -9.64 -27.59 16.33
C ASP A 385 -10.73 -27.54 15.23
N TRP A 386 -10.36 -27.20 14.01
CA TRP A 386 -11.29 -27.23 12.88
C TRP A 386 -11.59 -28.68 12.45
N SER A 387 -12.88 -28.98 12.11
CA SER A 387 -13.32 -30.31 11.69
C SER A 387 -12.61 -30.85 10.43
N GLY A 388 -12.03 -29.98 9.61
CA GLY A 388 -11.21 -30.34 8.45
C GLY A 388 -9.75 -30.68 8.78
N GLY A 389 -9.39 -30.74 10.07
CA GLY A 389 -8.02 -30.99 10.55
C GLY A 389 -7.31 -29.70 11.00
N VAL A 390 -6.02 -29.82 11.28
CA VAL A 390 -5.20 -28.66 11.63
C VAL A 390 -4.99 -27.80 10.38
N TYR A 391 -5.42 -26.54 10.45
CA TYR A 391 -5.19 -25.57 9.37
C TYR A 391 -4.16 -24.52 9.80
N ALA A 392 -3.19 -24.26 8.92
CA ALA A 392 -2.20 -23.20 9.13
C ALA A 392 -1.90 -22.48 7.80
N SER A 393 -1.78 -21.15 7.86
CA SER A 393 -1.36 -20.35 6.72
C SER A 393 -0.40 -19.23 7.13
N PRO A 394 0.60 -18.91 6.28
CA PRO A 394 1.60 -17.89 6.60
C PRO A 394 1.14 -16.46 6.27
N GLY A 395 0.02 -16.28 5.56
CA GLY A 395 -0.48 -15.00 5.08
C GLY A 395 -2.00 -14.99 4.93
N ILE A 396 -2.53 -14.12 4.07
CA ILE A 396 -3.98 -13.98 3.85
C ILE A 396 -4.54 -15.18 3.08
N ALA A 397 -3.83 -15.62 2.03
CA ALA A 397 -4.27 -16.72 1.20
C ALA A 397 -3.87 -18.08 1.80
N GLY A 398 -4.74 -19.10 1.64
CA GLY A 398 -4.39 -20.49 1.89
C GLY A 398 -3.65 -21.08 0.71
N SER A 399 -4.38 -21.45 -0.36
CA SER A 399 -3.80 -21.86 -1.63
C SER A 399 -3.13 -20.67 -2.32
N ARG A 400 -1.96 -20.91 -2.92
CA ARG A 400 -1.19 -19.88 -3.62
C ARG A 400 -0.70 -20.40 -4.98
N PRO A 401 -0.60 -19.53 -6.01
CA PRO A 401 -0.22 -19.95 -7.36
C PRO A 401 1.28 -20.30 -7.42
N GLY A 402 1.61 -21.60 -7.47
CA GLY A 402 2.99 -22.07 -7.56
C GLY A 402 3.70 -21.64 -8.84
N ALA A 403 2.97 -21.49 -9.94
CA ALA A 403 3.50 -21.01 -11.21
C ALA A 403 4.11 -19.60 -11.11
N LEU A 404 3.46 -18.69 -10.38
CA LEU A 404 3.99 -17.33 -10.17
C LEU A 404 5.25 -17.34 -9.31
N ILE A 405 5.32 -18.21 -8.29
CA ILE A 405 6.52 -18.40 -7.47
C ILE A 405 7.67 -18.93 -8.34
N ALA A 406 7.41 -19.91 -9.21
CA ALA A 406 8.39 -20.43 -10.13
C ALA A 406 8.88 -19.36 -11.12
N GLY A 407 7.97 -18.55 -11.68
CA GLY A 407 8.32 -17.41 -12.53
C GLY A 407 9.18 -16.37 -11.82
N CYS A 408 8.90 -16.09 -10.54
CA CYS A 408 9.72 -15.20 -9.71
C CYS A 408 11.14 -15.75 -9.53
N TRP A 409 11.26 -17.00 -9.11
CA TRP A 409 12.54 -17.67 -8.95
C TRP A 409 13.34 -17.70 -10.26
N THR A 410 12.68 -18.02 -11.38
CA THR A 410 13.29 -18.03 -12.72
C THR A 410 13.84 -16.65 -13.09
N SER A 411 13.08 -15.59 -12.83
CA SER A 411 13.55 -14.21 -13.09
C SER A 411 14.79 -13.88 -12.29
N MET A 412 14.80 -14.18 -11.00
CA MET A 412 15.95 -13.90 -10.13
C MET A 412 17.19 -14.68 -10.55
N MET A 413 17.04 -15.95 -10.91
CA MET A 413 18.12 -16.80 -11.37
C MET A 413 18.66 -16.39 -12.76
N LYS A 414 17.79 -15.96 -13.67
CA LYS A 414 18.16 -15.51 -15.00
C LYS A 414 18.90 -14.18 -14.99
N VAL A 415 18.38 -13.20 -14.25
CA VAL A 415 18.96 -11.86 -14.18
C VAL A 415 20.25 -11.87 -13.35
N GLY A 416 20.22 -12.52 -12.20
CA GLY A 416 21.35 -12.57 -11.30
C GLY A 416 21.77 -11.20 -10.78
N GLU A 417 22.76 -11.19 -9.90
CA GLU A 417 23.21 -9.97 -9.23
C GLU A 417 23.80 -8.94 -10.22
N THR A 418 24.61 -9.39 -11.17
CA THR A 418 25.20 -8.54 -12.20
C THR A 418 24.12 -7.88 -13.08
N GLY A 419 23.14 -8.65 -13.52
CA GLY A 419 22.03 -8.10 -14.32
C GLY A 419 21.19 -7.08 -13.57
N TYR A 420 20.97 -7.25 -12.25
CA TYR A 420 20.28 -6.23 -11.44
C TYR A 420 21.13 -4.97 -11.24
N VAL A 421 22.46 -5.08 -11.11
CA VAL A 421 23.35 -3.91 -11.10
C VAL A 421 23.29 -3.18 -12.43
N ASP A 422 23.37 -3.88 -13.56
CA ASP A 422 23.27 -3.27 -14.91
C ASP A 422 21.92 -2.59 -15.13
N ALA A 423 20.84 -3.21 -14.71
CA ALA A 423 19.51 -2.60 -14.76
C ALA A 423 19.43 -1.35 -13.86
N CYS A 424 20.02 -1.39 -12.67
CA CYS A 424 20.10 -0.23 -11.78
C CYS A 424 20.86 0.92 -12.44
N VAL A 425 22.01 0.67 -13.06
CA VAL A 425 22.78 1.68 -13.81
C VAL A 425 21.93 2.33 -14.89
N LYS A 426 21.22 1.54 -15.69
CA LYS A 426 20.37 2.05 -16.78
C LYS A 426 19.19 2.86 -16.25
N ILE A 427 18.43 2.30 -15.31
CA ILE A 427 17.17 2.90 -14.82
C ILE A 427 17.45 4.17 -13.99
N VAL A 428 18.35 4.07 -13.00
CA VAL A 428 18.66 5.21 -12.13
C VAL A 428 19.45 6.28 -12.89
N GLY A 429 20.38 5.87 -13.79
CA GLY A 429 21.06 6.78 -14.67
C GLY A 429 20.11 7.55 -15.59
N CYS A 430 19.11 6.89 -16.16
CA CYS A 430 18.06 7.53 -16.95
C CYS A 430 17.21 8.50 -16.10
N ALA A 431 16.80 8.10 -14.89
CA ALA A 431 16.06 8.98 -14.00
C ALA A 431 16.84 10.25 -13.65
N LYS A 432 18.15 10.14 -13.41
CA LYS A 432 19.03 11.31 -13.21
C LYS A 432 19.09 12.23 -14.41
N LYS A 433 19.23 11.67 -15.62
CA LYS A 433 19.22 12.45 -16.89
C LYS A 433 17.91 13.21 -17.05
N ILE A 434 16.76 12.56 -16.80
CA ILE A 434 15.44 13.22 -16.86
C ILE A 434 15.38 14.36 -15.81
N ALA A 435 15.81 14.12 -14.57
CA ALA A 435 15.81 15.14 -13.53
C ALA A 435 16.72 16.33 -13.87
N GLU A 436 17.91 16.08 -14.39
CA GLU A 436 18.84 17.11 -14.87
C GLU A 436 18.23 17.91 -16.01
N HIS A 437 17.61 17.24 -16.98
CA HIS A 437 16.96 17.90 -18.11
C HIS A 437 15.82 18.81 -17.66
N VAL A 438 14.95 18.34 -16.75
CA VAL A 438 13.87 19.16 -16.17
C VAL A 438 14.42 20.38 -15.42
N ALA A 439 15.54 20.23 -14.71
CA ALA A 439 16.16 21.31 -13.93
C ALA A 439 16.98 22.32 -14.75
N GLN A 440 17.51 21.91 -15.92
CA GLN A 440 18.47 22.69 -16.68
C GLN A 440 17.93 23.20 -18.03
N SER A 441 16.95 22.52 -18.63
CA SER A 441 16.32 23.00 -19.87
C SER A 441 15.66 24.36 -19.64
N PRO A 442 16.00 25.40 -20.39
CA PRO A 442 15.39 26.72 -20.23
C PRO A 442 13.85 26.70 -20.39
N ALA A 443 13.35 25.80 -21.23
CA ALA A 443 11.92 25.64 -21.45
C ALA A 443 11.22 25.08 -20.21
N LEU A 444 11.81 24.06 -19.56
CA LEU A 444 11.22 23.37 -18.41
C LEU A 444 11.54 24.08 -17.10
N ALA A 445 12.80 24.47 -16.87
CA ALA A 445 13.25 25.07 -15.61
C ALA A 445 12.55 26.40 -15.28
N ALA A 446 11.99 27.10 -16.25
CA ALA A 446 11.18 28.30 -16.03
C ALA A 446 9.81 27.99 -15.42
N GLU A 447 9.24 26.81 -15.62
CA GLU A 447 7.87 26.46 -15.23
C GLU A 447 7.77 25.27 -14.27
N LEU A 448 8.75 24.36 -14.27
CA LEU A 448 8.70 23.15 -13.46
C LEU A 448 9.72 23.20 -12.32
N ASP A 449 9.33 22.69 -11.16
CA ASP A 449 10.19 22.43 -10.02
C ASP A 449 10.22 20.96 -9.69
N LEU A 450 11.43 20.39 -9.51
CA LEU A 450 11.57 19.04 -9.00
C LEU A 450 11.08 18.96 -7.55
N ILE A 451 10.41 17.86 -7.20
CA ILE A 451 10.00 17.59 -5.83
C ILE A 451 11.12 16.82 -5.12
N GLY A 452 11.78 17.51 -4.20
CA GLY A 452 12.86 16.94 -3.40
C GLY A 452 14.06 16.52 -4.22
N ARG A 453 14.74 15.46 -3.78
CA ARG A 453 15.93 14.90 -4.43
C ARG A 453 15.68 13.48 -4.90
N PRO A 454 15.49 13.22 -6.19
CA PRO A 454 15.29 11.86 -6.70
C PRO A 454 16.60 11.06 -6.63
N LEU A 455 16.62 10.00 -5.82
CA LEU A 455 17.79 9.12 -5.65
C LEU A 455 17.66 7.82 -6.43
N VAL A 456 16.44 7.42 -6.81
CA VAL A 456 16.16 6.11 -7.40
C VAL A 456 15.53 6.30 -8.79
N SER A 457 14.40 5.68 -9.06
CA SER A 457 13.78 5.59 -10.38
C SER A 457 12.66 6.59 -10.63
N VAL A 458 12.21 7.32 -9.62
CA VAL A 458 11.06 8.23 -9.74
C VAL A 458 11.54 9.67 -9.78
N VAL A 459 11.07 10.41 -10.78
CA VAL A 459 11.28 11.85 -10.94
C VAL A 459 9.94 12.53 -10.88
N ALA A 460 9.69 13.28 -9.80
CA ALA A 460 8.45 14.02 -9.60
C ALA A 460 8.70 15.52 -9.73
N PHE A 461 7.75 16.23 -10.33
CA PHE A 461 7.82 17.67 -10.51
C PHE A 461 6.44 18.33 -10.45
N THR A 462 6.42 19.60 -10.04
CA THR A 462 5.24 20.47 -9.98
C THR A 462 5.42 21.64 -10.95
N ALA A 463 4.34 22.35 -11.26
CA ALA A 463 4.39 23.55 -12.08
C ALA A 463 4.24 24.80 -11.20
N ARG A 464 4.95 25.92 -11.59
CA ARG A 464 4.93 27.21 -10.90
C ARG A 464 3.72 28.04 -11.29
N ASN A 465 3.56 28.29 -12.59
CA ASN A 465 2.54 29.20 -13.13
C ASN A 465 1.47 28.45 -13.94
N LEU A 466 1.85 27.34 -14.56
CA LEU A 466 0.95 26.49 -15.33
C LEU A 466 0.22 25.50 -14.43
N ASN A 467 -0.88 24.93 -14.94
CA ASN A 467 -1.53 23.83 -14.27
C ASN A 467 -0.89 22.51 -14.65
N ILE A 468 -0.30 21.80 -13.70
CA ILE A 468 0.39 20.52 -13.92
C ILE A 468 -0.52 19.44 -14.52
N TYR A 469 -1.84 19.49 -14.25
CA TYR A 469 -2.77 18.53 -14.80
C TYR A 469 -3.10 18.78 -16.27
N ASP A 470 -3.05 20.04 -16.75
CA ASP A 470 -3.14 20.33 -18.17
C ASP A 470 -1.90 19.84 -18.93
N ILE A 471 -0.72 19.92 -18.29
CA ILE A 471 0.51 19.31 -18.80
C ILE A 471 0.37 17.79 -18.85
N ALA A 472 -0.19 17.16 -17.81
CA ALA A 472 -0.43 15.71 -17.78
C ALA A 472 -1.38 15.25 -18.89
N ASP A 473 -2.46 16.01 -19.15
CA ASP A 473 -3.41 15.74 -20.24
C ASP A 473 -2.74 15.95 -21.62
N GLY A 474 -1.87 16.96 -21.75
CA GLY A 474 -1.06 17.17 -22.96
C GLY A 474 -0.10 15.99 -23.23
N MET A 475 0.57 15.48 -22.22
CA MET A 475 1.42 14.28 -22.34
C MET A 475 0.58 13.04 -22.70
N SER A 476 -0.57 12.88 -22.09
CA SER A 476 -1.51 11.78 -22.42
C SER A 476 -1.95 11.85 -23.88
N SER A 477 -2.20 13.05 -24.43
CA SER A 477 -2.56 13.25 -25.83
C SER A 477 -1.45 12.86 -26.81
N LYS A 478 -0.19 12.82 -26.32
CA LYS A 478 0.99 12.33 -27.08
C LYS A 478 1.24 10.82 -26.87
N GLY A 479 0.35 10.13 -26.17
CA GLY A 479 0.39 8.69 -25.92
C GLY A 479 1.11 8.29 -24.63
N TRP A 480 1.61 9.22 -23.81
CA TRP A 480 2.28 8.92 -22.56
C TRP A 480 1.28 8.60 -21.44
N HIS A 481 1.49 7.50 -20.73
CA HIS A 481 0.80 7.18 -19.50
C HIS A 481 1.68 7.54 -18.31
N LEU A 482 1.48 8.74 -17.76
CA LEU A 482 2.20 9.25 -16.60
C LEU A 482 1.29 9.32 -15.38
N ASN A 483 1.88 9.45 -14.19
CA ASN A 483 1.10 9.45 -12.92
C ASN A 483 0.87 10.87 -12.42
N ALA A 484 -0.37 11.31 -12.40
CA ALA A 484 -0.77 12.56 -11.75
C ALA A 484 -0.82 12.37 -10.22
N LEU A 485 -0.37 13.38 -9.49
CA LEU A 485 -0.24 13.40 -8.04
C LEU A 485 -1.06 14.52 -7.42
N GLN A 486 -1.27 14.44 -6.10
CA GLN A 486 -1.95 15.48 -5.32
C GLN A 486 -1.23 15.72 -3.99
N ASN A 487 -1.32 16.97 -3.49
CA ASN A 487 -0.74 17.39 -2.20
C ASN A 487 0.79 17.23 -2.13
N PRO A 488 1.54 18.05 -2.89
CA PRO A 488 1.11 19.10 -3.83
C PRO A 488 0.61 18.53 -5.17
N PRO A 489 -0.11 19.34 -5.97
CA PRO A 489 -0.38 19.02 -7.37
C PRO A 489 0.93 18.81 -8.12
N ALA A 490 1.12 17.63 -8.70
CA ALA A 490 2.37 17.25 -9.34
C ALA A 490 2.14 16.13 -10.36
N MET A 491 3.20 15.78 -11.06
CA MET A 491 3.28 14.61 -11.95
C MET A 491 4.58 13.89 -11.69
N HIS A 492 4.62 12.55 -11.87
CA HIS A 492 5.88 11.84 -11.84
C HIS A 492 6.06 10.87 -13.01
N VAL A 493 7.33 10.59 -13.29
CA VAL A 493 7.78 9.50 -14.13
C VAL A 493 8.49 8.47 -13.26
N ALA A 494 7.98 7.25 -13.23
CA ALA A 494 8.65 6.09 -12.64
C ALA A 494 9.39 5.35 -13.76
N VAL A 495 10.70 5.56 -13.85
CA VAL A 495 11.54 5.03 -14.94
C VAL A 495 11.64 3.51 -14.83
N THR A 496 11.43 2.84 -15.98
CA THR A 496 11.49 1.38 -16.15
C THR A 496 12.45 1.04 -17.29
N MET A 497 12.79 -0.22 -17.51
CA MET A 497 13.66 -0.62 -18.64
C MET A 497 13.14 -0.13 -19.99
N PRO A 498 11.83 -0.24 -20.34
CA PRO A 498 11.32 0.32 -21.58
C PRO A 498 11.55 1.84 -21.71
N ILE A 499 11.33 2.63 -20.67
CA ILE A 499 11.52 4.09 -20.68
C ILE A 499 12.98 4.48 -20.98
N THR A 500 13.94 3.67 -20.53
CA THR A 500 15.37 3.98 -20.77
C THR A 500 15.72 4.07 -22.26
N LYS A 501 14.91 3.50 -23.14
CA LYS A 501 15.10 3.49 -24.60
C LYS A 501 14.52 4.73 -25.28
N VAL A 502 13.65 5.49 -24.61
CA VAL A 502 12.86 6.59 -25.21
C VAL A 502 12.80 7.86 -24.34
N TRP A 503 13.67 7.98 -23.36
CA TRP A 503 13.64 9.09 -22.41
C TRP A 503 13.88 10.46 -23.08
N GLU A 504 14.71 10.54 -24.15
CA GLU A 504 14.93 11.76 -24.91
C GLU A 504 13.62 12.24 -25.56
N ARG A 505 12.82 11.32 -26.09
CA ARG A 505 11.50 11.65 -26.65
C ARG A 505 10.54 12.12 -25.55
N LEU A 506 10.58 11.50 -24.37
CA LEU A 506 9.75 11.91 -23.23
C LEU A 506 10.01 13.37 -22.84
N VAL A 507 11.29 13.76 -22.72
CA VAL A 507 11.62 15.15 -22.34
C VAL A 507 11.34 16.15 -23.46
N ALA A 508 11.55 15.77 -24.73
CA ALA A 508 11.19 16.61 -25.86
C ALA A 508 9.67 16.82 -25.98
N ASP A 509 8.88 15.77 -25.77
CA ASP A 509 7.42 15.88 -25.73
C ASP A 509 6.95 16.74 -24.54
N LEU A 510 7.61 16.64 -23.38
CA LEU A 510 7.32 17.47 -22.21
C LEU A 510 7.61 18.96 -22.50
N GLU A 511 8.72 19.28 -23.14
CA GLU A 511 9.05 20.66 -23.57
C GLU A 511 7.98 21.22 -24.51
N ALA A 512 7.61 20.46 -25.53
CA ALA A 512 6.59 20.86 -26.50
C ALA A 512 5.22 21.10 -25.81
N VAL A 513 4.84 20.26 -24.84
CA VAL A 513 3.58 20.42 -24.10
C VAL A 513 3.63 21.65 -23.20
N VAL A 514 4.74 21.87 -22.47
CA VAL A 514 4.90 23.05 -21.59
C VAL A 514 4.82 24.33 -22.40
N GLU A 515 5.48 24.41 -23.56
CA GLU A 515 5.42 25.61 -24.41
C GLU A 515 4.01 25.84 -24.98
N ALA A 516 3.33 24.77 -25.42
CA ALA A 516 1.95 24.88 -25.88
C ALA A 516 1.00 25.41 -24.78
N GLU A 517 1.16 24.97 -23.53
CA GLU A 517 0.37 25.48 -22.41
C GLU A 517 0.71 26.95 -22.07
N ARG A 518 1.99 27.35 -22.18
CA ARG A 518 2.42 28.75 -22.06
C ARG A 518 1.77 29.64 -23.11
N GLU A 519 1.76 29.20 -24.35
CA GLU A 519 1.11 29.95 -25.44
C GLU A 519 -0.39 30.13 -25.20
N LYS A 520 -1.08 29.08 -24.74
CA LYS A 520 -2.49 29.16 -24.36
C LYS A 520 -2.73 30.19 -23.24
N GLU A 521 -1.88 30.20 -22.19
CA GLU A 521 -2.03 31.18 -21.11
C GLU A 521 -1.69 32.60 -21.56
N ARG A 522 -0.68 32.80 -22.42
CA ARG A 522 -0.39 34.12 -23.04
C ARG A 522 -1.58 34.63 -23.88
N ALA A 523 -2.17 33.79 -24.72
CA ALA A 523 -3.33 34.15 -25.51
C ALA A 523 -4.53 34.57 -24.63
N ARG A 524 -4.78 33.86 -23.54
CA ARG A 524 -5.83 34.19 -22.56
C ARG A 524 -5.58 35.53 -21.86
N ALA A 525 -4.32 35.79 -21.50
CA ALA A 525 -3.94 37.07 -20.88
C ALA A 525 -4.19 38.26 -21.83
N VAL A 526 -3.88 38.10 -23.12
CA VAL A 526 -4.17 39.10 -24.16
C VAL A 526 -5.67 39.35 -24.33
N GLU A 527 -6.50 38.32 -24.19
CA GLU A 527 -7.97 38.43 -24.26
C GLU A 527 -8.59 39.03 -22.96
N GLY A 528 -7.77 39.43 -21.97
CA GLY A 528 -8.25 39.95 -20.68
C GLY A 528 -8.99 38.92 -19.81
N LYS A 529 -8.87 37.64 -20.15
CA LYS A 529 -9.38 36.52 -19.36
C LYS A 529 -8.33 36.20 -18.30
N GLY A 530 -8.72 36.24 -17.04
CA GLY A 530 -7.84 35.86 -15.92
C GLY A 530 -7.26 34.45 -16.08
N PRO A 531 -6.26 34.08 -15.26
CA PRO A 531 -5.63 32.77 -15.33
C PRO A 531 -6.69 31.67 -15.27
N LYS A 532 -6.46 30.56 -16.00
CA LYS A 532 -7.38 29.42 -16.09
C LYS A 532 -7.69 28.86 -14.69
N GLY A 533 -8.85 29.22 -14.14
CA GLY A 533 -9.16 28.95 -12.73
C GLY A 533 -9.42 27.48 -12.38
N LYS A 534 -9.72 26.62 -13.37
CA LYS A 534 -9.87 25.18 -13.20
C LYS A 534 -9.42 24.50 -14.48
N ALA A 535 -8.56 23.50 -14.34
CA ALA A 535 -8.23 22.61 -15.43
C ALA A 535 -9.50 21.89 -15.93
N THR A 536 -9.63 21.74 -17.25
CA THR A 536 -10.83 21.21 -17.91
C THR A 536 -10.65 19.78 -18.41
N GLY A 537 -9.45 19.22 -18.31
CA GLY A 537 -9.13 17.86 -18.75
C GLY A 537 -9.60 16.76 -17.81
N ASP A 538 -9.55 15.53 -18.27
CA ASP A 538 -9.98 14.34 -17.50
C ASP A 538 -9.15 14.16 -16.22
N THR A 539 -7.84 14.38 -16.28
CA THR A 539 -6.92 14.29 -15.13
C THR A 539 -7.24 15.37 -14.10
N ALA A 540 -7.48 16.58 -14.56
CA ALA A 540 -7.87 17.68 -13.69
C ALA A 540 -9.24 17.51 -13.05
N ALA A 541 -10.21 16.94 -13.76
CA ALA A 541 -11.50 16.62 -13.21
C ALA A 541 -11.41 15.62 -12.05
N LEU A 542 -10.53 14.62 -12.17
CA LEU A 542 -10.36 13.61 -11.13
C LEU A 542 -9.48 14.11 -9.96
N TYR A 543 -8.29 14.64 -10.25
CA TYR A 543 -7.28 14.99 -9.23
C TYR A 543 -7.40 16.44 -8.72
N GLY A 544 -7.72 17.39 -9.60
CA GLY A 544 -7.90 18.80 -9.24
C GLY A 544 -9.13 19.03 -8.36
N VAL A 545 -10.25 18.39 -8.68
CA VAL A 545 -11.46 18.41 -7.84
C VAL A 545 -11.23 17.65 -6.54
N ALA A 546 -10.59 16.49 -6.62
CA ALA A 546 -10.25 15.69 -5.43
C ALA A 546 -9.37 16.46 -4.43
N GLY A 547 -8.42 17.28 -4.90
CA GLY A 547 -7.56 18.11 -4.04
C GLY A 547 -8.30 19.25 -3.35
N SER A 548 -9.26 19.89 -4.00
CA SER A 548 -9.90 21.12 -3.56
C SER A 548 -11.10 20.94 -2.63
N LEU A 549 -11.77 19.77 -2.64
CA LEU A 549 -12.98 19.54 -1.86
C LEU A 549 -12.68 19.25 -0.37
N PRO A 550 -13.37 19.94 0.56
CA PRO A 550 -13.22 19.69 2.00
C PRO A 550 -13.63 18.28 2.42
N ASN A 551 -14.60 17.70 1.72
CA ASN A 551 -15.11 16.35 1.95
C ASN A 551 -14.91 15.51 0.68
N LYS A 552 -14.27 14.36 0.84
CA LYS A 552 -13.89 13.44 -0.25
C LYS A 552 -15.03 12.49 -0.67
N ALA A 553 -16.25 12.62 -0.14
CA ALA A 553 -17.37 11.70 -0.41
C ALA A 553 -17.65 11.56 -1.92
N VAL A 554 -17.65 12.67 -2.66
CA VAL A 554 -17.84 12.66 -4.13
C VAL A 554 -16.76 11.85 -4.85
N VAL A 555 -15.51 11.98 -4.39
CA VAL A 555 -14.38 11.23 -4.94
C VAL A 555 -14.49 9.74 -4.61
N VAL A 556 -14.96 9.41 -3.39
CA VAL A 556 -15.20 8.02 -2.98
C VAL A 556 -16.30 7.40 -3.84
N ASP A 557 -17.41 8.12 -4.05
CA ASP A 557 -18.52 7.62 -4.88
C ASP A 557 -18.06 7.40 -6.35
N LEU A 558 -17.28 8.33 -6.90
CA LEU A 558 -16.72 8.19 -8.26
C LEU A 558 -15.74 7.01 -8.35
N ALA A 559 -14.84 6.88 -7.37
CA ALA A 559 -13.88 5.77 -7.32
C ALA A 559 -14.59 4.41 -7.14
N THR A 560 -15.66 4.36 -6.32
CA THR A 560 -16.47 3.14 -6.17
C THR A 560 -17.13 2.77 -7.48
N GLY A 561 -17.78 3.74 -8.15
CA GLY A 561 -18.37 3.50 -9.46
C GLY A 561 -17.35 3.07 -10.52
N PHE A 562 -16.14 3.62 -10.49
CA PHE A 562 -15.04 3.18 -11.36
C PHE A 562 -14.66 1.70 -11.12
N ILE A 563 -14.56 1.29 -9.84
CA ILE A 563 -14.30 -0.13 -9.50
C ILE A 563 -15.44 -1.03 -10.01
N ASP A 564 -16.70 -0.60 -9.86
CA ASP A 564 -17.86 -1.36 -10.39
C ASP A 564 -17.77 -1.54 -11.91
N LEU A 565 -17.29 -0.51 -12.65
CA LEU A 565 -17.07 -0.60 -14.10
C LEU A 565 -15.98 -1.61 -14.49
N MET A 566 -14.97 -1.82 -13.66
CA MET A 566 -13.91 -2.82 -13.92
C MET A 566 -14.45 -4.27 -13.94
N TYR A 567 -15.60 -4.52 -13.31
CA TYR A 567 -16.27 -5.83 -13.26
C TYR A 567 -17.50 -5.92 -14.18
N LYS A 568 -17.72 -4.90 -14.99
CA LYS A 568 -18.86 -4.87 -15.92
C LYS A 568 -18.42 -5.47 -17.25
N ALA A 569 -18.97 -6.64 -17.58
CA ALA A 569 -18.75 -7.30 -18.86
C ALA A 569 -19.51 -6.60 -20.01
#